data_c2a4f1cd0a7adde4922785640719becf
#
_entry.id   c2a4f1cd0a7adde4922785640719becf
#
_cell.length_a   1.000
_cell.length_b   1.000
_cell.length_c   1.000
_cell.angle_alpha   90.00
_cell.angle_beta   90.00
_cell.angle_gamma   90.00
#
_symmetry.space_group_name_H-M   'P 1'
#
loop_
_entity.id
_entity.type
_entity.pdbx_description
1 polymer ?
#
loop_
_entity_poly.entity_id
_entity_poly.type
_entity_poly.pdbx_seq_one_letter_code
_entity_poly.pdbx_strand_id
1 'polypeptide(L)'
;MYNFIFSAFGDEIDQNIDIQMDELEKSNVKYIELRGVNGVNISNWKPKEFREIVKKMNDRGFKASSIGSPIGKIGITDDFSAHLDSFKNTLDIAAEADCKFIRMFSFYMPQNECEKYRDDVLERWNKFIDAAKGYDVVLGHENEHGIYGESAKNALDLVKTLNTPKVRNIFDPANYAMDGHNTIEAFDMLVDYTCYMHIKDAKTAEHRVVPSGEGDGNLPYIVKKLKERNFNGFFTIEPHLATSDIAVGGADLFRVAYNAINKVINEN
;
A
#
# COMPACT_ATOMS: atom_id res chain seq x y z
N MET A 1 -18.33 15.09 -4.16
CA MET A 1 -18.82 14.00 -3.28
C MET A 1 -17.67 13.00 -3.13
N TYR A 2 -17.27 12.67 -1.90
CA TYR A 2 -16.21 11.69 -1.67
C TYR A 2 -16.66 10.27 -2.07
N ASN A 3 -15.68 9.40 -2.38
CA ASN A 3 -15.94 8.00 -2.69
C ASN A 3 -14.74 7.17 -2.19
N PHE A 4 -14.92 6.44 -1.09
CA PHE A 4 -13.94 5.51 -0.57
C PHE A 4 -14.22 4.12 -1.15
N ILE A 5 -13.33 3.65 -2.01
CA ILE A 5 -13.45 2.34 -2.65
C ILE A 5 -12.69 1.33 -1.81
N PHE A 6 -13.39 0.41 -1.18
CA PHE A 6 -12.73 -0.62 -0.38
C PHE A 6 -11.95 -1.61 -1.25
N SER A 7 -10.74 -1.87 -0.81
CA SER A 7 -9.84 -2.92 -1.26
C SER A 7 -9.25 -3.65 -0.04
N ALA A 8 -8.55 -4.74 -0.25
CA ALA A 8 -7.88 -5.46 0.83
C ALA A 8 -6.61 -6.16 0.37
N PHE A 9 -5.66 -6.36 1.29
CA PHE A 9 -4.63 -7.37 1.17
C PHE A 9 -5.25 -8.74 1.43
N GLY A 10 -5.72 -9.40 0.37
CA GLY A 10 -6.43 -10.67 0.48
C GLY A 10 -5.58 -11.80 1.05
N ASP A 11 -4.25 -11.75 0.91
CA ASP A 11 -3.31 -12.71 1.45
C ASP A 11 -3.23 -12.72 2.99
N GLU A 12 -3.79 -11.71 3.67
CA GLU A 12 -4.00 -11.74 5.12
C GLU A 12 -5.26 -12.51 5.54
N ILE A 13 -6.17 -12.74 4.60
CA ILE A 13 -7.35 -13.61 4.80
C ILE A 13 -6.93 -15.06 4.65
N ASP A 14 -6.35 -15.40 3.51
CA ASP A 14 -5.86 -16.74 3.17
C ASP A 14 -4.84 -16.67 2.03
N GLN A 15 -3.97 -17.68 1.91
CA GLN A 15 -3.05 -17.75 0.79
C GLN A 15 -3.77 -18.05 -0.54
N ASN A 16 -4.87 -18.80 -0.52
CA ASN A 16 -5.63 -19.20 -1.69
C ASN A 16 -6.52 -18.06 -2.19
N ILE A 17 -6.35 -17.66 -3.45
CA ILE A 17 -7.12 -16.55 -4.05
C ILE A 17 -8.63 -16.79 -4.08
N ASP A 18 -9.09 -18.03 -4.19
CA ASP A 18 -10.53 -18.34 -4.17
C ASP A 18 -11.12 -18.05 -2.79
N ILE A 19 -10.42 -18.42 -1.70
CA ILE A 19 -10.83 -18.14 -0.33
C ILE A 19 -10.77 -16.63 -0.06
N GLN A 20 -9.74 -15.93 -0.54
CA GLN A 20 -9.68 -14.47 -0.46
C GLN A 20 -10.94 -13.84 -1.05
N MET A 21 -11.32 -14.22 -2.28
CA MET A 21 -12.50 -13.71 -2.96
C MET A 21 -13.79 -14.09 -2.24
N ASP A 22 -13.91 -15.32 -1.73
CA ASP A 22 -15.10 -15.78 -0.99
C ASP A 22 -15.38 -14.93 0.25
N GLU A 23 -14.34 -14.56 1.00
CA GLU A 23 -14.47 -13.74 2.20
C GLU A 23 -14.74 -12.26 1.86
N LEU A 24 -14.04 -11.72 0.87
CA LEU A 24 -14.22 -10.33 0.43
C LEU A 24 -15.64 -10.09 -0.14
N GLU A 25 -16.20 -11.09 -0.83
CA GLU A 25 -17.55 -11.02 -1.38
C GLU A 25 -18.63 -10.86 -0.30
N LYS A 26 -18.46 -11.50 0.87
CA LYS A 26 -19.38 -11.35 2.02
C LYS A 26 -19.47 -9.91 2.53
N SER A 27 -18.40 -9.11 2.34
CA SER A 27 -18.33 -7.69 2.69
C SER A 27 -18.58 -6.76 1.50
N ASN A 28 -18.98 -7.31 0.34
CA ASN A 28 -19.12 -6.56 -0.91
C ASN A 28 -17.87 -5.80 -1.34
N VAL A 29 -16.66 -6.28 -0.97
CA VAL A 29 -15.37 -5.75 -1.42
C VAL A 29 -14.97 -6.48 -2.69
N LYS A 30 -14.79 -5.75 -3.79
CA LYS A 30 -14.50 -6.31 -5.12
C LYS A 30 -13.12 -5.93 -5.66
N TYR A 31 -12.30 -5.29 -4.84
CA TYR A 31 -10.93 -4.94 -5.19
C TYR A 31 -9.93 -5.61 -4.27
N ILE A 32 -8.83 -6.09 -4.83
CA ILE A 32 -7.73 -6.74 -4.10
C ILE A 32 -6.42 -6.00 -4.41
N GLU A 33 -5.69 -5.60 -3.40
CA GLU A 33 -4.29 -5.24 -3.55
C GLU A 33 -3.48 -6.54 -3.56
N LEU A 34 -2.95 -6.87 -4.74
CA LEU A 34 -2.32 -8.16 -5.00
C LEU A 34 -0.88 -8.17 -4.48
N ARG A 35 -0.65 -8.75 -3.29
CA ARG A 35 0.66 -8.95 -2.66
C ARG A 35 1.07 -10.42 -2.69
N GLY A 36 0.20 -11.29 -2.20
CA GLY A 36 0.34 -12.74 -2.20
C GLY A 36 -0.83 -13.42 -2.89
N VAL A 37 -0.54 -14.32 -3.82
CA VAL A 37 -1.55 -15.10 -4.57
C VAL A 37 -1.12 -16.56 -4.59
N ASN A 38 -1.95 -17.45 -4.05
CA ASN A 38 -1.67 -18.89 -3.95
C ASN A 38 -0.31 -19.19 -3.30
N GLY A 39 0.03 -18.43 -2.25
CA GLY A 39 1.29 -18.58 -1.51
C GLY A 39 2.52 -18.02 -2.22
N VAL A 40 2.36 -17.38 -3.38
CA VAL A 40 3.45 -16.79 -4.17
C VAL A 40 3.36 -15.27 -4.13
N ASN A 41 4.48 -14.60 -3.81
CA ASN A 41 4.54 -13.13 -3.89
C ASN A 41 4.30 -12.69 -5.33
N ILE A 42 3.52 -11.61 -5.50
CA ILE A 42 3.08 -11.13 -6.82
C ILE A 42 4.25 -10.88 -7.79
N SER A 43 5.38 -10.34 -7.31
CA SER A 43 6.53 -10.04 -8.14
C SER A 43 7.28 -11.27 -8.66
N ASN A 44 6.97 -12.46 -8.13
CA ASN A 44 7.56 -13.74 -8.56
C ASN A 44 6.70 -14.49 -9.60
N TRP A 45 5.50 -14.00 -9.88
CA TRP A 45 4.67 -14.55 -10.93
C TRP A 45 5.23 -14.20 -12.32
N LYS A 46 5.05 -15.11 -13.28
CA LYS A 46 5.26 -14.78 -14.69
C LYS A 46 3.97 -14.20 -15.26
N PRO A 47 4.02 -13.09 -16.02
CA PRO A 47 2.81 -12.44 -16.53
C PRO A 47 1.85 -13.38 -17.25
N LYS A 48 2.37 -14.28 -18.10
CA LYS A 48 1.56 -15.26 -18.84
C LYS A 48 0.82 -16.26 -17.93
N GLU A 49 1.46 -16.69 -16.83
CA GLU A 49 0.86 -17.61 -15.86
C GLU A 49 -0.17 -16.86 -14.99
N PHE A 50 0.11 -15.60 -14.68
CA PHE A 50 -0.79 -14.75 -13.89
C PHE A 50 -2.10 -14.42 -14.61
N ARG A 51 -2.14 -14.48 -15.92
CA ARG A 51 -3.36 -14.23 -16.73
C ARG A 51 -4.54 -15.11 -16.33
N GLU A 52 -4.32 -16.36 -15.94
CA GLU A 52 -5.38 -17.27 -15.50
C GLU A 52 -5.98 -16.81 -14.16
N ILE A 53 -5.15 -16.26 -13.26
CA ILE A 53 -5.62 -15.66 -12.00
C ILE A 53 -6.48 -14.44 -12.30
N VAL A 54 -6.02 -13.55 -13.18
CA VAL A 54 -6.77 -12.35 -13.59
C VAL A 54 -8.10 -12.73 -14.21
N LYS A 55 -8.13 -13.75 -15.09
CA LYS A 55 -9.37 -14.24 -15.68
C LYS A 55 -10.33 -14.73 -14.60
N LYS A 56 -9.85 -15.54 -13.65
CA LYS A 56 -10.67 -16.05 -12.53
C LYS A 56 -11.24 -14.89 -11.69
N MET A 57 -10.43 -13.87 -11.38
CA MET A 57 -10.90 -12.67 -10.66
C MET A 57 -11.99 -11.95 -11.44
N ASN A 58 -11.77 -11.70 -12.73
CA ASN A 58 -12.73 -11.01 -13.59
C ASN A 58 -14.05 -11.78 -13.75
N ASP A 59 -14.00 -13.11 -13.89
CA ASP A 59 -15.19 -13.97 -13.99
C ASP A 59 -16.07 -13.87 -12.74
N ARG A 60 -15.51 -13.49 -11.58
CA ARG A 60 -16.20 -13.23 -10.31
C ARG A 60 -16.45 -11.74 -10.02
N GLY A 61 -16.12 -10.85 -10.96
CA GLY A 61 -16.29 -9.41 -10.82
C GLY A 61 -15.29 -8.74 -9.88
N PHE A 62 -14.14 -9.39 -9.57
CA PHE A 62 -13.04 -8.79 -8.83
C PHE A 62 -12.05 -8.10 -9.77
N LYS A 63 -11.37 -7.08 -9.24
CA LYS A 63 -10.31 -6.35 -9.93
C LYS A 63 -9.12 -6.12 -8.99
N ALA A 64 -7.94 -5.93 -9.57
CA ALA A 64 -6.79 -5.44 -8.84
C ALA A 64 -6.95 -3.94 -8.54
N SER A 65 -6.80 -3.52 -7.30
CA SER A 65 -6.68 -2.11 -6.92
C SER A 65 -5.27 -1.61 -7.10
N SER A 66 -4.30 -2.43 -6.72
CA SER A 66 -2.87 -2.18 -6.81
C SER A 66 -2.10 -3.50 -6.89
N ILE A 67 -0.92 -3.45 -7.49
CA ILE A 67 0.09 -4.50 -7.33
C ILE A 67 0.89 -4.18 -6.07
N GLY A 68 0.64 -4.90 -4.98
CA GLY A 68 1.29 -4.76 -3.67
C GLY A 68 2.73 -5.29 -3.69
N SER A 69 3.57 -4.73 -4.55
CA SER A 69 4.92 -5.22 -4.80
C SER A 69 5.89 -4.90 -3.66
N PRO A 70 7.00 -5.66 -3.50
CA PRO A 70 8.08 -5.32 -2.59
C PRO A 70 9.17 -4.45 -3.25
N ILE A 71 8.90 -3.86 -4.42
CA ILE A 71 9.91 -3.08 -5.16
C ILE A 71 10.35 -1.87 -4.33
N GLY A 72 11.65 -1.76 -4.13
CA GLY A 72 12.30 -0.79 -3.24
C GLY A 72 12.61 -1.34 -1.84
N LYS A 73 12.18 -2.54 -1.46
CA LYS A 73 12.57 -3.22 -0.20
C LYS A 73 13.90 -3.98 -0.35
N ILE A 74 14.94 -3.29 -0.79
CA ILE A 74 16.35 -3.73 -0.77
C ILE A 74 17.20 -2.63 -0.13
N GLY A 75 18.42 -2.95 0.29
CA GLY A 75 19.38 -1.96 0.78
C GLY A 75 19.78 -0.97 -0.32
N ILE A 76 20.00 0.28 0.06
CA ILE A 76 20.45 1.32 -0.90
C ILE A 76 21.81 0.98 -1.54
N THR A 77 22.61 0.15 -0.89
CA THR A 77 23.92 -0.30 -1.39
C THR A 77 23.88 -1.66 -2.11
N ASP A 78 22.71 -2.32 -2.15
CA ASP A 78 22.56 -3.60 -2.83
C ASP A 78 22.58 -3.44 -4.35
N ASP A 79 22.84 -4.55 -5.06
CA ASP A 79 22.77 -4.56 -6.52
C ASP A 79 21.36 -4.23 -7.01
N PHE A 80 21.28 -3.15 -7.75
CA PHE A 80 20.02 -2.62 -8.26
C PHE A 80 19.57 -3.28 -9.57
N SER A 81 20.48 -3.94 -10.32
CA SER A 81 20.18 -4.44 -11.66
C SER A 81 19.09 -5.51 -11.63
N ALA A 82 19.27 -6.56 -10.81
CA ALA A 82 18.28 -7.62 -10.65
C ALA A 82 16.95 -7.09 -10.10
N HIS A 83 17.01 -6.08 -9.23
CA HIS A 83 15.82 -5.46 -8.66
C HIS A 83 15.03 -4.64 -9.70
N LEU A 84 15.72 -3.96 -10.61
CA LEU A 84 15.11 -3.27 -11.75
C LEU A 84 14.45 -4.27 -12.71
N ASP A 85 15.04 -5.46 -12.93
CA ASP A 85 14.42 -6.49 -13.74
C ASP A 85 13.17 -7.09 -13.07
N SER A 86 13.17 -7.24 -11.74
CA SER A 86 11.96 -7.60 -10.98
C SER A 86 10.87 -6.53 -11.12
N PHE A 87 11.24 -5.25 -11.14
CA PHE A 87 10.28 -4.17 -11.39
C PHE A 87 9.69 -4.24 -12.81
N LYS A 88 10.49 -4.52 -13.84
CA LYS A 88 9.97 -4.69 -15.22
C LYS A 88 8.96 -5.84 -15.29
N ASN A 89 9.25 -6.97 -14.62
CA ASN A 89 8.29 -8.07 -14.50
C ASN A 89 6.99 -7.61 -13.79
N THR A 90 7.10 -6.78 -12.75
CA THR A 90 5.95 -6.23 -12.04
C THR A 90 5.11 -5.30 -12.93
N LEU A 91 5.74 -4.53 -13.82
CA LEU A 91 5.03 -3.72 -14.83
C LEU A 91 4.18 -4.60 -15.78
N ASP A 92 4.76 -5.70 -16.26
CA ASP A 92 4.06 -6.64 -17.14
C ASP A 92 2.88 -7.32 -16.41
N ILE A 93 3.03 -7.64 -15.11
CA ILE A 93 1.95 -8.18 -14.27
C ILE A 93 0.84 -7.14 -14.09
N ALA A 94 1.20 -5.87 -13.84
CA ALA A 94 0.22 -4.80 -13.73
C ALA A 94 -0.58 -4.62 -15.03
N ALA A 95 0.09 -4.71 -16.18
CA ALA A 95 -0.55 -4.65 -17.48
C ALA A 95 -1.51 -5.85 -17.71
N GLU A 96 -1.11 -7.09 -17.36
CA GLU A 96 -2.01 -8.25 -17.45
C GLU A 96 -3.22 -8.14 -16.52
N ALA A 97 -3.06 -7.49 -15.34
CA ALA A 97 -4.13 -7.29 -14.37
C ALA A 97 -5.02 -6.07 -14.67
N ASP A 98 -4.76 -5.30 -15.73
CA ASP A 98 -5.38 -4.00 -15.99
C ASP A 98 -5.34 -3.09 -14.73
N CYS A 99 -4.20 -3.10 -14.04
CA CYS A 99 -4.00 -2.45 -12.74
C CYS A 99 -3.20 -1.16 -12.88
N LYS A 100 -3.77 -0.06 -12.39
CA LYS A 100 -3.17 1.26 -12.53
C LYS A 100 -2.10 1.56 -11.48
N PHE A 101 -2.16 0.95 -10.29
CA PHE A 101 -1.25 1.28 -9.20
C PHE A 101 -0.26 0.16 -8.95
N ILE A 102 0.99 0.53 -8.72
CA ILE A 102 2.04 -0.36 -8.22
C ILE A 102 2.58 0.25 -6.94
N ARG A 103 2.46 -0.47 -5.82
CA ARG A 103 3.08 -0.07 -4.56
C ARG A 103 4.58 -0.25 -4.65
N MET A 104 5.33 0.75 -4.15
CA MET A 104 6.78 0.78 -4.15
C MET A 104 7.34 1.42 -2.88
N PHE A 105 8.63 1.20 -2.62
CA PHE A 105 9.37 1.70 -1.47
C PHE A 105 10.63 2.46 -1.91
N SER A 106 11.35 3.06 -0.94
CA SER A 106 12.49 3.94 -1.24
C SER A 106 13.80 3.49 -0.60
N PHE A 107 14.02 2.18 -0.55
CA PHE A 107 15.25 1.50 -0.16
C PHE A 107 15.60 1.61 1.33
N TYR A 108 16.05 0.50 1.92
CA TYR A 108 16.53 0.46 3.30
C TYR A 108 17.87 1.16 3.45
N MET A 109 17.99 1.97 4.50
CA MET A 109 19.21 2.66 4.89
C MET A 109 19.19 3.04 6.36
N PRO A 110 20.35 3.33 6.99
CA PRO A 110 20.37 3.94 8.31
C PRO A 110 19.68 5.31 8.29
N GLN A 111 18.72 5.56 9.20
CA GLN A 111 17.91 6.78 9.17
C GLN A 111 18.71 8.06 9.38
N ASN A 112 19.84 7.99 10.07
CA ASN A 112 20.79 9.12 10.22
C ASN A 112 21.65 9.38 8.96
N GLU A 113 21.53 8.56 7.91
CA GLU A 113 22.27 8.70 6.64
C GLU A 113 21.38 9.05 5.44
N CYS A 114 20.10 9.37 5.64
CA CYS A 114 19.16 9.67 4.54
C CYS A 114 19.68 10.76 3.59
N GLU A 115 20.26 11.84 4.11
CA GLU A 115 20.82 12.92 3.28
C GLU A 115 21.99 12.44 2.40
N LYS A 116 22.78 11.50 2.88
CA LYS A 116 23.92 10.91 2.14
C LYS A 116 23.44 10.13 0.92
N TYR A 117 22.34 9.40 1.05
CA TYR A 117 21.83 8.49 0.01
C TYR A 117 20.68 9.08 -0.82
N ARG A 118 20.29 10.33 -0.53
CA ARG A 118 19.17 10.99 -1.21
C ARG A 118 19.27 10.93 -2.73
N ASP A 119 20.44 11.28 -3.27
CA ASP A 119 20.65 11.33 -4.71
C ASP A 119 20.63 9.93 -5.35
N ASP A 120 21.14 8.90 -4.65
CA ASP A 120 21.08 7.52 -5.09
C ASP A 120 19.62 7.02 -5.14
N VAL A 121 18.79 7.38 -4.15
CA VAL A 121 17.36 7.07 -4.13
C VAL A 121 16.67 7.69 -5.35
N LEU A 122 16.90 8.98 -5.60
CA LEU A 122 16.31 9.70 -6.72
C LEU A 122 16.77 9.14 -8.08
N GLU A 123 18.05 8.78 -8.20
CA GLU A 123 18.57 8.14 -9.42
C GLU A 123 17.86 6.79 -9.69
N ARG A 124 17.73 5.92 -8.65
CA ARG A 124 17.04 4.64 -8.79
C ARG A 124 15.56 4.81 -9.12
N TRP A 125 14.87 5.79 -8.50
CA TRP A 125 13.49 6.11 -8.83
C TRP A 125 13.31 6.62 -10.26
N ASN A 126 14.25 7.43 -10.77
CA ASN A 126 14.23 7.84 -12.18
C ASN A 126 14.37 6.64 -13.12
N LYS A 127 15.19 5.62 -12.78
CA LYS A 127 15.27 4.37 -13.56
C LYS A 127 13.95 3.59 -13.56
N PHE A 128 13.21 3.59 -12.43
CA PHE A 128 11.86 3.01 -12.39
C PHE A 128 10.88 3.80 -13.27
N ILE A 129 10.90 5.13 -13.20
CA ILE A 129 10.05 5.99 -14.05
C ILE A 129 10.36 5.74 -15.53
N ASP A 130 11.62 5.63 -15.89
CA ASP A 130 12.04 5.36 -17.26
C ASP A 130 11.56 3.98 -17.74
N ALA A 131 11.69 2.95 -16.92
CA ALA A 131 11.19 1.61 -17.22
C ALA A 131 9.65 1.58 -17.35
N ALA A 132 8.94 2.43 -16.61
CA ALA A 132 7.47 2.55 -16.66
C ALA A 132 6.96 3.38 -17.86
N LYS A 133 7.85 3.91 -18.74
CA LYS A 133 7.42 4.58 -19.97
C LYS A 133 6.66 3.59 -20.86
N GLY A 134 5.49 4.00 -21.34
CA GLY A 134 4.62 3.16 -22.15
C GLY A 134 3.59 2.33 -21.37
N TYR A 135 3.72 2.25 -20.04
CA TYR A 135 2.70 1.63 -19.19
C TYR A 135 1.78 2.71 -18.60
N ASP A 136 0.48 2.41 -18.51
CA ASP A 136 -0.49 3.28 -17.82
C ASP A 136 -0.52 2.95 -16.33
N VAL A 137 0.57 3.27 -15.63
CA VAL A 137 0.73 2.99 -14.21
C VAL A 137 1.13 4.23 -13.43
N VAL A 138 0.74 4.23 -12.16
CA VAL A 138 1.19 5.15 -11.10
C VAL A 138 2.01 4.35 -10.10
N LEU A 139 3.21 4.82 -9.82
CA LEU A 139 4.13 4.27 -8.86
C LEU A 139 3.81 4.88 -7.50
N GLY A 140 3.14 4.14 -6.63
CA GLY A 140 2.73 4.59 -5.31
C GLY A 140 3.83 4.33 -4.29
N HIS A 141 4.47 5.37 -3.78
CA HIS A 141 5.42 5.25 -2.68
C HIS A 141 4.68 5.12 -1.34
N GLU A 142 4.86 4.01 -0.66
CA GLU A 142 4.37 3.79 0.70
C GLU A 142 5.44 4.15 1.73
N ASN A 143 5.05 4.86 2.81
CA ASN A 143 5.90 5.05 3.98
C ASN A 143 6.05 3.74 4.75
N GLU A 144 7.29 3.39 5.11
CA GLU A 144 7.65 2.15 5.77
C GLU A 144 8.89 2.35 6.64
N HIS A 145 9.06 1.52 7.67
CA HIS A 145 10.20 1.56 8.55
C HIS A 145 11.52 1.30 7.83
N GLY A 146 12.56 2.09 8.16
CA GLY A 146 13.94 1.87 7.71
C GLY A 146 14.25 2.29 6.28
N ILE A 147 13.30 2.84 5.52
CA ILE A 147 13.51 3.33 4.15
C ILE A 147 13.72 4.86 4.11
N TYR A 148 14.19 5.41 2.97
CA TYR A 148 14.33 6.86 2.80
C TYR A 148 13.04 7.63 3.16
N GLY A 149 11.91 7.19 2.64
CA GLY A 149 10.60 7.82 2.84
C GLY A 149 9.86 7.35 4.11
N GLU A 150 10.57 6.91 5.16
CA GLU A 150 9.99 6.63 6.47
C GLU A 150 9.32 7.89 7.05
N SER A 151 10.02 9.02 7.03
CA SER A 151 9.46 10.29 7.47
C SER A 151 8.64 10.98 6.37
N ALA A 152 7.56 11.69 6.77
CA ALA A 152 6.77 12.47 5.83
C ALA A 152 7.56 13.55 5.08
N LYS A 153 8.60 14.11 5.71
CA LYS A 153 9.52 15.07 5.08
C LYS A 153 10.23 14.44 3.88
N ASN A 154 10.78 13.25 4.05
CA ASN A 154 11.52 12.56 3.00
C ASN A 154 10.59 11.99 1.93
N ALA A 155 9.40 11.46 2.31
CA ALA A 155 8.37 11.05 1.36
C ALA A 155 7.91 12.23 0.48
N LEU A 156 7.72 13.42 1.08
CA LEU A 156 7.40 14.64 0.35
C LEU A 156 8.55 15.10 -0.56
N ASP A 157 9.80 15.04 -0.08
CA ASP A 157 10.98 15.35 -0.89
C ASP A 157 11.03 14.46 -2.13
N LEU A 158 10.82 13.15 -1.96
CA LEU A 158 10.79 12.19 -3.06
C LEU A 158 9.77 12.59 -4.13
N VAL A 159 8.50 12.73 -3.76
CA VAL A 159 7.43 13.00 -4.73
C VAL A 159 7.55 14.38 -5.37
N LYS A 160 8.03 15.38 -4.62
CA LYS A 160 8.23 16.74 -5.16
C LYS A 160 9.43 16.84 -6.10
N THR A 161 10.54 16.19 -5.74
CA THR A 161 11.77 16.24 -6.56
C THR A 161 11.58 15.48 -7.87
N LEU A 162 10.94 14.30 -7.83
CA LEU A 162 10.62 13.55 -9.05
C LEU A 162 9.60 14.27 -9.94
N ASN A 163 8.74 15.10 -9.38
CA ASN A 163 7.82 16.02 -10.03
C ASN A 163 7.11 15.45 -11.27
N THR A 164 6.54 14.27 -11.15
CA THR A 164 5.82 13.58 -12.24
C THR A 164 4.46 13.06 -11.76
N PRO A 165 3.42 13.08 -12.62
CA PRO A 165 2.14 12.47 -12.28
C PRO A 165 2.21 10.96 -12.10
N LYS A 166 3.28 10.31 -12.56
CA LYS A 166 3.50 8.87 -12.41
C LYS A 166 3.92 8.46 -11.00
N VAL A 167 4.37 9.39 -10.16
CA VAL A 167 4.77 9.09 -8.77
C VAL A 167 3.82 9.76 -7.81
N ARG A 168 3.25 9.00 -6.90
CA ARG A 168 2.32 9.45 -5.87
C ARG A 168 2.65 8.79 -4.53
N ASN A 169 2.07 9.31 -3.45
CA ASN A 169 2.17 8.74 -2.14
C ASN A 169 1.01 7.77 -1.85
N ILE A 170 1.30 6.64 -1.21
CA ILE A 170 0.36 5.79 -0.49
C ILE A 170 0.55 6.13 0.99
N PHE A 171 -0.53 6.47 1.68
CA PHE A 171 -0.43 6.88 3.07
C PHE A 171 -0.85 5.72 3.99
N ASP A 172 0.09 5.24 4.81
CA ASP A 172 -0.16 4.28 5.88
C ASP A 172 -0.02 4.98 7.24
N PRO A 173 -1.12 5.24 7.96
CA PRO A 173 -1.07 5.93 9.25
C PRO A 173 -0.44 5.09 10.35
N ALA A 174 -0.57 3.75 10.32
CA ALA A 174 -0.01 2.89 11.34
C ALA A 174 1.51 2.85 11.27
N ASN A 175 2.10 2.82 10.06
CA ASN A 175 3.55 2.85 9.90
C ASN A 175 4.13 4.16 10.47
N TYR A 176 3.49 5.32 10.22
CA TYR A 176 3.91 6.57 10.85
C TYR A 176 3.80 6.54 12.38
N ALA A 177 2.67 6.02 12.91
CA ALA A 177 2.48 5.90 14.35
C ALA A 177 3.53 4.98 15.01
N MET A 178 3.81 3.82 14.38
CA MET A 178 4.78 2.84 14.88
C MET A 178 6.20 3.39 14.92
N ASP A 179 6.56 4.26 13.98
CA ASP A 179 7.86 4.93 13.91
C ASP A 179 7.90 6.22 14.77
N GLY A 180 6.84 6.49 15.53
CA GLY A 180 6.76 7.63 16.46
C GLY A 180 6.58 8.98 15.77
N HIS A 181 6.14 9.02 14.52
CA HIS A 181 5.84 10.25 13.80
C HIS A 181 4.45 10.79 14.15
N ASN A 182 4.29 12.11 14.10
CA ASN A 182 2.97 12.74 14.20
C ASN A 182 2.17 12.49 12.92
N THR A 183 1.18 11.60 12.99
CA THR A 183 0.37 11.17 11.83
C THR A 183 -0.49 12.29 11.25
N ILE A 184 -0.94 13.25 12.06
CA ILE A 184 -1.71 14.42 11.58
C ILE A 184 -0.81 15.32 10.73
N GLU A 185 0.36 15.69 11.24
CA GLU A 185 1.32 16.51 10.50
C GLU A 185 1.79 15.82 9.23
N ALA A 186 2.07 14.50 9.30
CA ALA A 186 2.45 13.71 8.15
C ALA A 186 1.35 13.71 7.07
N PHE A 187 0.10 13.52 7.48
CA PHE A 187 -1.04 13.51 6.57
C PHE A 187 -1.26 14.88 5.92
N ASP A 188 -1.28 15.96 6.71
CA ASP A 188 -1.47 17.32 6.18
C ASP A 188 -0.36 17.72 5.19
N MET A 189 0.85 17.19 5.39
CA MET A 189 1.99 17.40 4.48
C MET A 189 1.84 16.64 3.15
N LEU A 190 1.27 15.44 3.16
CA LEU A 190 1.27 14.51 2.02
C LEU A 190 -0.07 14.37 1.30
N VAL A 191 -1.17 14.88 1.88
CA VAL A 191 -2.53 14.63 1.34
C VAL A 191 -2.71 15.03 -0.12
N ASP A 192 -2.06 16.10 -0.59
CA ASP A 192 -2.12 16.55 -2.01
C ASP A 192 -1.41 15.60 -2.97
N TYR A 193 -0.54 14.75 -2.46
CA TYR A 193 0.23 13.77 -3.23
C TYR A 193 -0.28 12.35 -3.04
N THR A 194 -1.22 12.13 -2.10
CA THR A 194 -1.75 10.80 -1.76
C THR A 194 -2.74 10.32 -2.82
N CYS A 195 -2.47 9.16 -3.40
CA CYS A 195 -3.34 8.55 -4.41
C CYS A 195 -4.31 7.54 -3.80
N TYR A 196 -3.91 6.81 -2.77
CA TYR A 196 -4.79 5.94 -1.97
C TYR A 196 -4.23 5.70 -0.57
N MET A 197 -5.03 5.07 0.28
CA MET A 197 -4.73 4.83 1.69
C MET A 197 -4.56 3.34 1.96
N HIS A 198 -3.56 2.99 2.76
CA HIS A 198 -3.60 1.75 3.52
C HIS A 198 -4.36 2.00 4.83
N ILE A 199 -5.26 1.12 5.16
CA ILE A 199 -6.12 1.22 6.34
C ILE A 199 -5.63 0.23 7.38
N LYS A 200 -4.78 0.74 8.23
CA LYS A 200 -4.16 0.08 9.36
C LYS A 200 -4.02 1.10 10.48
N ASP A 201 -4.16 0.70 11.73
CA ASP A 201 -3.98 1.55 12.90
C ASP A 201 -3.09 0.87 13.94
N ALA A 202 -2.39 1.66 14.74
CA ALA A 202 -1.45 1.11 15.71
C ALA A 202 -1.34 1.98 16.95
N LYS A 203 -1.08 1.36 18.10
CA LYS A 203 -0.70 2.02 19.34
C LYS A 203 0.81 2.08 19.46
N THR A 204 1.36 3.25 19.39
CA THR A 204 2.81 3.53 19.46
C THR A 204 3.43 2.98 20.75
N ALA A 205 2.82 3.28 21.90
CA ALA A 205 3.35 2.88 23.21
C ALA A 205 3.38 1.36 23.42
N GLU A 206 2.45 0.62 22.79
CA GLU A 206 2.35 -0.83 22.88
C GLU A 206 3.08 -1.53 21.73
N HIS A 207 3.56 -0.76 20.75
CA HIS A 207 4.13 -1.24 19.49
C HIS A 207 3.27 -2.33 18.85
N ARG A 208 1.97 -2.09 18.73
CA ARG A 208 0.97 -3.07 18.36
C ARG A 208 -0.08 -2.50 17.40
N VAL A 209 -0.41 -3.27 16.37
CA VAL A 209 -1.53 -2.96 15.48
C VAL A 209 -2.86 -3.20 16.18
N VAL A 210 -3.82 -2.31 15.97
CA VAL A 210 -5.16 -2.32 16.57
C VAL A 210 -6.23 -2.03 15.52
N PRO A 211 -7.52 -2.31 15.79
CA PRO A 211 -8.60 -1.92 14.89
C PRO A 211 -8.61 -0.41 14.62
N SER A 212 -9.01 -0.03 13.41
CA SER A 212 -9.07 1.36 12.97
C SER A 212 -9.85 2.26 13.94
N GLY A 213 -9.25 3.36 14.36
CA GLY A 213 -9.82 4.31 15.31
C GLY A 213 -9.50 4.02 16.78
N GLU A 214 -8.80 2.93 17.09
CA GLU A 214 -8.37 2.59 18.45
C GLU A 214 -6.88 2.91 18.71
N GLY A 215 -6.16 3.37 17.68
CA GLY A 215 -4.73 3.65 17.71
C GLY A 215 -4.38 5.13 17.59
N ASP A 216 -3.08 5.35 17.42
CA ASP A 216 -2.45 6.67 17.28
C ASP A 216 -2.34 7.12 15.80
N GLY A 217 -2.86 6.30 14.84
CA GLY A 217 -2.90 6.61 13.42
C GLY A 217 -3.84 7.75 13.05
N ASN A 218 -4.65 8.25 14.00
CA ASN A 218 -5.56 9.39 13.83
C ASN A 218 -6.55 9.24 12.65
N LEU A 219 -7.00 8.02 12.37
CA LEU A 219 -7.93 7.73 11.27
C LEU A 219 -9.22 8.57 11.29
N PRO A 220 -9.86 8.92 12.44
CA PRO A 220 -11.01 9.83 12.48
C PRO A 220 -10.70 11.20 11.86
N TYR A 221 -9.54 11.79 12.19
CA TYR A 221 -9.10 13.07 11.60
C TYR A 221 -8.88 12.93 10.09
N ILE A 222 -8.15 11.89 9.68
CA ILE A 222 -7.80 11.61 8.27
C ILE A 222 -9.08 11.43 7.43
N VAL A 223 -10.01 10.59 7.89
CA VAL A 223 -11.28 10.34 7.20
C VAL A 223 -12.09 11.63 7.03
N LYS A 224 -12.22 12.44 8.10
CA LYS A 224 -12.88 13.73 8.01
C LYS A 224 -12.24 14.63 6.95
N LYS A 225 -10.92 14.76 6.96
CA LYS A 225 -10.18 15.58 5.99
C LYS A 225 -10.35 15.09 4.55
N LEU A 226 -10.32 13.78 4.34
CA LEU A 226 -10.54 13.19 3.02
C LEU A 226 -11.96 13.43 2.50
N LYS A 227 -12.98 13.39 3.39
CA LYS A 227 -14.35 13.77 3.04
C LYS A 227 -14.46 15.25 2.65
N GLU A 228 -13.89 16.16 3.44
CA GLU A 228 -13.85 17.61 3.16
C GLU A 228 -13.22 17.90 1.78
N ARG A 229 -12.22 17.11 1.39
CA ARG A 229 -11.50 17.24 0.10
C ARG A 229 -12.17 16.51 -1.06
N ASN A 230 -13.31 15.86 -0.84
CA ASN A 230 -13.99 15.02 -1.83
C ASN A 230 -13.05 13.94 -2.41
N PHE A 231 -12.24 13.31 -1.57
CA PHE A 231 -11.31 12.27 -1.98
C PHE A 231 -12.04 11.13 -2.70
N ASN A 232 -11.47 10.67 -3.80
CA ASN A 232 -11.96 9.52 -4.57
C ASN A 232 -10.78 8.57 -4.81
N GLY A 233 -10.74 7.47 -4.07
CA GLY A 233 -9.62 6.55 -4.13
C GLY A 233 -9.83 5.31 -3.27
N PHE A 234 -8.85 4.41 -3.34
CA PHE A 234 -8.89 3.17 -2.58
C PHE A 234 -8.59 3.37 -1.09
N PHE A 235 -9.32 2.63 -0.28
CA PHE A 235 -9.05 2.32 1.11
C PHE A 235 -8.71 0.84 1.18
N THR A 236 -7.42 0.53 1.08
CA THR A 236 -6.94 -0.85 1.14
C THR A 236 -6.79 -1.29 2.59
N ILE A 237 -7.62 -2.24 3.01
CA ILE A 237 -7.61 -2.79 4.36
C ILE A 237 -6.41 -3.71 4.51
N GLU A 238 -5.56 -3.40 5.48
CA GLU A 238 -4.41 -4.19 5.88
C GLU A 238 -4.54 -4.54 7.37
N PRO A 239 -5.19 -5.68 7.71
CA PRO A 239 -5.53 -5.99 9.09
C PRO A 239 -4.34 -6.02 10.05
N HIS A 240 -3.29 -6.79 9.75
CA HIS A 240 -2.11 -7.03 10.61
C HIS A 240 -2.46 -7.33 12.08
N LEU A 241 -3.73 -7.68 12.36
CA LEU A 241 -4.25 -7.91 13.70
C LEU A 241 -3.82 -9.25 14.31
N ALA A 242 -3.17 -10.11 13.53
CA ALA A 242 -2.63 -11.39 14.02
C ALA A 242 -1.58 -11.24 15.14
N THR A 243 -1.02 -10.03 15.29
CA THR A 243 -0.12 -9.68 16.41
C THR A 243 -0.84 -9.10 17.61
N SER A 244 -2.18 -8.93 17.53
CA SER A 244 -3.05 -8.50 18.63
C SER A 244 -3.51 -9.73 19.45
N ASP A 245 -4.17 -9.48 20.59
CA ASP A 245 -4.74 -10.52 21.44
C ASP A 245 -5.96 -11.25 20.81
N ILE A 246 -6.26 -10.97 19.55
CA ILE A 246 -7.39 -11.55 18.81
C ILE A 246 -6.94 -12.89 18.22
N ALA A 247 -7.24 -13.98 18.93
CA ALA A 247 -6.88 -15.34 18.50
C ALA A 247 -7.91 -15.94 17.53
N VAL A 248 -8.02 -15.38 16.33
CA VAL A 248 -8.96 -15.83 15.29
C VAL A 248 -8.27 -15.92 13.92
N GLY A 249 -8.89 -16.58 12.94
CA GLY A 249 -8.34 -16.73 11.60
C GLY A 249 -8.38 -15.43 10.75
N GLY A 250 -7.63 -15.41 9.66
CA GLY A 250 -7.47 -14.23 8.80
C GLY A 250 -8.78 -13.62 8.31
N ALA A 251 -9.78 -14.43 7.97
CA ALA A 251 -11.11 -13.95 7.59
C ALA A 251 -11.82 -13.17 8.71
N ASP A 252 -11.68 -13.61 9.97
CA ASP A 252 -12.25 -12.90 11.12
C ASP A 252 -11.50 -11.58 11.39
N LEU A 253 -10.18 -11.60 11.27
CA LEU A 253 -9.35 -10.40 11.41
C LEU A 253 -9.68 -9.35 10.35
N PHE A 254 -9.88 -9.79 9.10
CA PHE A 254 -10.36 -8.90 8.03
C PHE A 254 -11.72 -8.28 8.38
N ARG A 255 -12.69 -9.08 8.87
CA ARG A 255 -14.01 -8.55 9.26
C ARG A 255 -13.92 -7.54 10.41
N VAL A 256 -13.05 -7.78 11.39
CA VAL A 256 -12.79 -6.82 12.48
C VAL A 256 -12.27 -5.50 11.91
N ALA A 257 -11.23 -5.54 11.06
CA ALA A 257 -10.64 -4.35 10.44
C ALA A 257 -11.65 -3.60 9.54
N TYR A 258 -12.41 -4.33 8.71
CA TYR A 258 -13.44 -3.77 7.83
C TYR A 258 -14.55 -3.06 8.62
N ASN A 259 -15.06 -3.68 9.70
CA ASN A 259 -16.10 -3.09 10.53
C ASN A 259 -15.59 -1.86 11.28
N ALA A 260 -14.35 -1.90 11.77
CA ALA A 260 -13.73 -0.79 12.48
C ALA A 260 -13.61 0.46 11.60
N ILE A 261 -13.07 0.33 10.37
CA ILE A 261 -12.96 1.50 9.47
C ILE A 261 -14.35 1.99 9.01
N ASN A 262 -15.33 1.11 8.77
CA ASN A 262 -16.69 1.54 8.46
C ASN A 262 -17.30 2.36 9.60
N LYS A 263 -17.06 1.97 10.86
CA LYS A 263 -17.49 2.75 12.01
C LYS A 263 -16.85 4.14 11.99
N VAL A 264 -15.52 4.22 11.82
CA VAL A 264 -14.81 5.52 11.72
C VAL A 264 -15.39 6.39 10.60
N ILE A 265 -15.67 5.81 9.42
CA ILE A 265 -16.24 6.55 8.29
C ILE A 265 -17.64 7.08 8.62
N ASN A 266 -18.48 6.29 9.28
CA ASN A 266 -19.87 6.69 9.59
C ASN A 266 -19.97 7.73 10.71
N GLU A 267 -19.00 7.78 11.62
CA GLU A 267 -18.98 8.70 12.76
C GLU A 267 -18.32 10.05 12.45
N ASN A 268 -17.59 10.19 11.35
CA ASN A 268 -16.84 11.39 10.96
C ASN A 268 -17.20 11.86 9.54
#